data_150d58fe85a21cdcba10b7b885957eaf
#
_entry.id   150d58fe85a21cdcba10b7b885957eaf
#
_cell.length_a   1.000
_cell.length_b   1.000
_cell.length_c   1.000
_cell.angle_alpha   90.00
_cell.angle_beta   90.00
_cell.angle_gamma   90.00
#
_symmetry.space_group_name_H-M   'P 1'
#
loop_
_entity.id
_entity.type
_entity.pdbx_description
1 polymer ?
#
loop_
_entity_poly.entity_id
_entity_poly.type
_entity_poly.pdbx_seq_one_letter_code
_entity_poly.pdbx_strand_id
1 'polypeptide(L)' 'MYWQDEGYLLSKNNFDENSIIIETFTLNHGKYSGIVYGGASRKMKKIFQLGNKIFINLKS' A
#
# COMPACT_ATOMS: atom_id res chain seq x y z
N MET A 1 -6.52 -16.36 -5.42
CA MET A 1 -5.75 -15.79 -6.53
C MET A 1 -4.67 -14.87 -5.99
N TYR A 2 -3.55 -14.82 -6.67
CA TYR A 2 -2.39 -14.07 -6.21
C TYR A 2 -1.81 -13.27 -7.36
N TRP A 3 -1.50 -11.98 -7.13
CA TRP A 3 -0.81 -11.20 -8.14
C TRP A 3 0.18 -10.23 -7.47
N GLN A 4 1.17 -9.85 -8.26
CA GLN A 4 2.19 -8.90 -7.86
C GLN A 4 2.22 -7.75 -8.85
N ASP A 5 2.49 -6.56 -8.36
CA ASP A 5 2.67 -5.39 -9.19
C ASP A 5 3.56 -4.39 -8.47
N GLU A 6 4.02 -3.41 -9.19
CA GLU A 6 4.70 -2.28 -8.60
C GLU A 6 3.92 -1.00 -8.89
N GLY A 7 4.04 -0.02 -8.03
CA GLY A 7 3.32 1.21 -8.20
C GLY A 7 3.81 2.29 -7.28
N TYR A 8 3.17 3.44 -7.38
CA TYR A 8 3.51 4.60 -6.57
C TYR A 8 2.42 4.86 -5.56
N LEU A 9 2.84 5.18 -4.32
CA LEU A 9 1.91 5.48 -3.25
C LEU A 9 1.32 6.87 -3.46
N LEU A 10 0.01 6.95 -3.63
CA LEU A 10 -0.71 8.20 -3.85
C LEU A 10 -1.23 8.81 -2.56
N SER A 11 -1.73 7.97 -1.66
CA SER A 11 -2.25 8.43 -0.38
C SER A 11 -2.22 7.32 0.65
N LYS A 12 -2.22 7.70 1.91
CA LYS A 12 -2.35 6.76 3.01
C LYS A 12 -3.17 7.42 4.12
N ASN A 13 -4.02 6.61 4.75
CA ASN A 13 -4.87 7.05 5.85
C ASN A 13 -4.93 5.96 6.90
N ASN A 14 -5.15 6.36 8.15
CA ASN A 14 -5.33 5.38 9.22
C ASN A 14 -6.68 4.67 9.04
N PHE A 15 -6.66 3.37 9.18
CA PHE A 15 -7.88 2.55 9.18
C PHE A 15 -8.28 2.18 10.60
N ASP A 16 -7.31 1.66 11.36
CA ASP A 16 -7.48 1.38 12.78
C ASP A 16 -6.12 1.61 13.48
N GLU A 17 -5.98 1.14 14.72
CA GLU A 17 -4.78 1.38 15.50
C GLU A 17 -3.50 0.83 14.88
N ASN A 18 -3.63 -0.26 14.13
CA ASN A 18 -2.48 -0.97 13.57
C ASN A 18 -2.46 -1.01 12.06
N SER A 19 -3.50 -0.50 11.39
CA SER A 19 -3.64 -0.67 9.95
C SER A 19 -3.84 0.66 9.26
N ILE A 20 -3.43 0.70 7.98
CA ILE A 20 -3.62 1.87 7.14
C ILE A 20 -4.31 1.46 5.85
N ILE A 21 -5.04 2.40 5.26
CA ILE A 21 -5.57 2.27 3.90
C ILE A 21 -4.64 3.05 2.99
N ILE A 22 -4.20 2.41 1.93
CA ILE A 22 -3.35 3.05 0.93
C ILE A 22 -4.06 3.11 -0.41
N GLU A 23 -3.75 4.16 -1.16
CA GLU A 23 -4.11 4.24 -2.57
C GLU A 23 -2.82 4.26 -3.39
N THR A 24 -2.76 3.42 -4.40
CA THR A 24 -1.58 3.30 -5.24
C THR A 24 -1.98 3.37 -6.71
N PHE A 25 -1.04 3.83 -7.53
CA PHE A 25 -1.17 3.73 -8.97
C PHE A 25 -0.21 2.67 -9.45
N THR A 26 -0.76 1.54 -9.91
CA THR A 26 0.04 0.39 -10.31
C THR A 26 0.24 0.35 -11.82
N LEU A 27 1.32 -0.32 -12.24
CA LEU A 27 1.66 -0.39 -13.66
C LEU A 27 0.66 -1.22 -14.47
N ASN A 28 0.18 -2.31 -13.90
CA ASN A 28 -0.63 -3.26 -14.64
C ASN A 28 -2.09 -3.31 -14.20
N HIS A 29 -2.42 -2.73 -13.05
CA HIS A 29 -3.76 -2.81 -12.48
C HIS A 29 -4.41 -1.44 -12.26
N GLY A 30 -3.73 -0.36 -12.70
CA GLY A 30 -4.24 0.99 -12.54
C GLY A 30 -4.30 1.41 -11.07
N LYS A 31 -5.25 2.28 -10.75
CA LYS A 31 -5.42 2.75 -9.38
C LYS A 31 -6.01 1.65 -8.52
N TYR A 32 -5.36 1.38 -7.40
CA TYR A 32 -5.77 0.32 -6.50
C TYR A 32 -5.72 0.79 -5.06
N SER A 33 -6.75 0.43 -4.29
CA SER A 33 -6.82 0.75 -2.86
C SER A 33 -6.80 -0.55 -2.06
N GLY A 34 -6.09 -0.53 -0.94
CA GLY A 34 -6.01 -1.71 -0.09
C GLY A 34 -5.71 -1.36 1.35
N ILE A 35 -5.92 -2.33 2.22
CA ILE A 35 -5.62 -2.22 3.64
C ILE A 35 -4.32 -2.95 3.92
N VAL A 36 -3.41 -2.26 4.65
CA VAL A 36 -2.14 -2.85 5.05
C VAL A 36 -2.17 -3.06 6.56
N TYR A 37 -2.28 -4.30 6.98
CA TYR A 37 -2.27 -4.65 8.39
C TYR A 37 -0.86 -4.50 8.95
N GLY A 38 -0.75 -3.84 10.09
CA GLY A 38 0.56 -3.52 10.65
C GLY A 38 1.24 -2.33 10.01
N GLY A 39 0.60 -1.65 9.06
CA GLY A 39 1.18 -0.55 8.32
C GLY A 39 1.41 0.71 9.15
N ALA A 40 0.82 0.79 10.34
CA ALA A 40 0.99 1.95 11.22
C ALA A 40 2.27 1.88 12.07
N SER A 41 3.03 0.80 12.02
CA SER A 41 4.27 0.67 12.78
C SER A 41 5.33 1.63 12.27
N ARG A 42 6.30 1.97 13.12
CA ARG A 42 7.41 2.86 12.73
C ARG A 42 8.19 2.33 11.54
N LYS A 43 8.41 1.02 11.52
CA LYS A 43 9.14 0.37 10.44
C LYS A 43 8.42 0.53 9.11
N MET A 44 7.11 0.36 9.12
CA MET A 44 6.32 0.46 7.90
C MET A 44 6.11 1.90 7.44
N LYS A 45 6.12 2.86 8.35
CA LYS A 45 6.00 4.27 7.99
C LYS A 45 7.11 4.73 7.06
N LYS A 46 8.31 4.19 7.21
CA LYS A 46 9.42 4.52 6.33
C LYS A 46 9.22 3.97 4.92
N ILE A 47 8.55 2.83 4.81
CA ILE A 47 8.29 2.18 3.53
C ILE A 47 7.14 2.88 2.80
N PHE A 48 6.09 3.24 3.53
CA PHE A 48 4.89 3.86 2.94
C PHE A 48 4.96 5.38 2.99
N GLN A 49 5.88 5.95 2.22
CA GLN A 49 5.96 7.40 2.04
C GLN A 49 5.34 7.77 0.70
N LEU A 50 4.62 8.89 0.69
CA LEU A 50 3.93 9.35 -0.52
C LEU A 50 4.93 9.60 -1.65
N GLY A 51 4.59 9.12 -2.83
CA GLY A 51 5.44 9.24 -4.01
C GLY A 51 6.48 8.15 -4.15
N ASN A 52 6.68 7.32 -3.12
CA ASN A 52 7.62 6.23 -3.21
C ASN A 52 7.07 5.09 -4.05
N LYS A 53 7.98 4.45 -4.78
CA LYS A 53 7.65 3.23 -5.51
C LYS A 53 7.63 2.06 -4.54
N ILE A 54 6.56 1.29 -4.60
CA ILE A 54 6.39 0.14 -3.73
C ILE A 54 6.05 -1.10 -4.55
N PHE A 55 6.37 -2.26 -4.01
CA PHE A 55 5.97 -3.54 -4.57
C PHE A 55 4.73 -4.03 -3.83
N ILE A 56 3.74 -4.44 -4.59
CA ILE A 56 2.45 -4.85 -4.06
C ILE A 56 2.28 -6.34 -4.30
N ASN A 57 2.01 -7.08 -3.22
CA ASN A 57 1.64 -8.48 -3.30
C ASN A 57 0.22 -8.61 -2.79
N LEU A 58 -0.68 -9.02 -3.67
CA LEU A 58 -2.06 -9.21 -3.30
C LEU A 58 -2.42 -10.68 -3.36
N LYS A 59 -2.99 -11.15 -2.26
CA LYS A 59 -3.49 -12.50 -2.15
C LYS A 59 -4.98 -12.44 -1.87
N SER A 60 -5.75 -12.99 -2.77
CA SER A 60 -7.20 -13.00 -2.61
C SER A 60 -7.78 -14.41 -2.69
#